data_c89ce68ea38c02544ec0dbfcfb5a5457
#
_entry.id   c89ce68ea38c02544ec0dbfcfb5a5457
#
_cell.length_a   1.000
_cell.length_b   1.000
_cell.length_c   1.000
_cell.angle_alpha   90.00
_cell.angle_beta   90.00
_cell.angle_gamma   90.00
#
_symmetry.space_group_name_H-M   'P 1'
#
loop_
_entity.id
_entity.type
_entity.pdbx_description
1 polymer ?
#
loop_
_entity_poly.entity_id
_entity_poly.type
_entity_poly.pdbx_seq_one_letter_code
_entity_poly.pdbx_strand_id
1 'polypeptide(L)'
;MNISAILLAMVVVGGTGLLIAILLGIASEKFKVPVDEKEVAIRAELPGNNCGGCGYAGCDGLAKAIANGEAPVNGCPVGGAAAAEKISAIMGVEAGEFVKKVAFVKCAGTCEKASDKYQYSGVQSCIEAMNVPGAGPKGCEFGCMGFGSCAAVCPENAISIVNGIAHIDEEACVGCGKCAETCPKALIDLVPENKKTRVQCSSKEFGKNVMSVCKAGCIGCKACEKVCRLGAIKVENNIAQIDYDKCVGLSLIHI
;
A
#
# COMPACT_ATOMS: atom_id res chain seq x y z
N MET A 1 35.74 -53.11 -16.26
CA MET A 1 34.53 -52.51 -15.60
C MET A 1 33.82 -53.65 -14.87
N ASN A 2 33.73 -53.63 -13.54
CA ASN A 2 33.11 -54.70 -12.75
C ASN A 2 31.58 -54.57 -12.84
N ILE A 3 30.94 -55.38 -13.69
CA ILE A 3 29.49 -55.41 -13.88
C ILE A 3 28.74 -55.64 -12.56
N SER A 4 29.30 -56.46 -11.68
CA SER A 4 28.75 -56.71 -10.33
C SER A 4 28.73 -55.47 -9.44
N ALA A 5 29.73 -54.60 -9.52
CA ALA A 5 29.77 -53.36 -8.77
C ALA A 5 28.71 -52.34 -9.28
N ILE A 6 28.48 -52.33 -10.59
CA ILE A 6 27.45 -51.49 -11.22
C ILE A 6 26.03 -51.95 -10.81
N LEU A 7 25.81 -53.27 -10.85
CA LEU A 7 24.53 -53.85 -10.41
C LEU A 7 24.25 -53.60 -8.93
N LEU A 8 25.28 -53.74 -8.07
CA LEU A 8 25.17 -53.45 -6.64
C LEU A 8 24.83 -51.99 -6.40
N ALA A 9 25.49 -51.05 -7.09
CA ALA A 9 25.22 -49.63 -6.98
C ALA A 9 23.78 -49.29 -7.43
N MET A 10 23.31 -49.88 -8.53
CA MET A 10 21.92 -49.68 -9.00
C MET A 10 20.88 -50.19 -7.98
N VAL A 11 21.12 -51.34 -7.36
CA VAL A 11 20.21 -51.89 -6.32
C VAL A 11 20.20 -51.03 -5.06
N VAL A 12 21.37 -50.56 -4.63
CA VAL A 12 21.46 -49.69 -3.44
C VAL A 12 20.78 -48.34 -3.69
N VAL A 13 21.08 -47.65 -4.79
CA VAL A 13 20.51 -46.33 -5.12
C VAL A 13 19.01 -46.47 -5.44
N GLY A 14 18.61 -47.47 -6.20
CA GLY A 14 17.21 -47.75 -6.51
C GLY A 14 16.39 -48.13 -5.26
N GLY A 15 16.97 -48.98 -4.39
CA GLY A 15 16.31 -49.40 -3.16
C GLY A 15 16.16 -48.25 -2.15
N THR A 16 17.18 -47.42 -1.99
CA THR A 16 17.06 -46.20 -1.14
C THR A 16 16.08 -45.20 -1.69
N GLY A 17 16.06 -44.99 -3.01
CA GLY A 17 15.08 -44.10 -3.66
C GLY A 17 13.65 -44.60 -3.48
N LEU A 18 13.38 -45.89 -3.67
CA LEU A 18 12.07 -46.49 -3.44
C LEU A 18 11.62 -46.36 -1.98
N LEU A 19 12.51 -46.60 -1.05
CA LEU A 19 12.24 -46.51 0.39
C LEU A 19 11.86 -45.06 0.78
N ILE A 20 12.59 -44.07 0.29
CA ILE A 20 12.31 -42.64 0.52
C ILE A 20 10.95 -42.28 -0.11
N ALA A 21 10.66 -42.72 -1.33
CA ALA A 21 9.39 -42.46 -1.98
C ALA A 21 8.18 -43.01 -1.21
N ILE A 22 8.30 -44.24 -0.69
CA ILE A 22 7.25 -44.84 0.13
C ILE A 22 7.07 -44.07 1.45
N LEU A 23 8.16 -43.73 2.12
CA LEU A 23 8.11 -42.97 3.38
C LEU A 23 7.46 -41.58 3.17
N LEU A 24 7.83 -40.88 2.09
CA LEU A 24 7.24 -39.60 1.73
C LEU A 24 5.76 -39.74 1.35
N GLY A 25 5.35 -40.81 0.65
CA GLY A 25 3.97 -41.09 0.35
C GLY A 25 3.11 -41.28 1.61
N ILE A 26 3.61 -42.11 2.54
CA ILE A 26 2.92 -42.34 3.84
C ILE A 26 2.88 -41.05 4.65
N ALA A 27 3.97 -40.29 4.71
CA ALA A 27 4.02 -39.02 5.41
C ALA A 27 3.04 -38.00 4.80
N SER A 28 2.97 -37.90 3.47
CA SER A 28 2.02 -37.01 2.76
C SER A 28 0.56 -37.31 3.09
N GLU A 29 0.19 -38.58 3.18
CA GLU A 29 -1.18 -38.94 3.56
C GLU A 29 -1.47 -38.72 5.06
N LYS A 30 -0.50 -39.05 5.93
CA LYS A 30 -0.69 -38.95 7.38
C LYS A 30 -0.64 -37.51 7.90
N PHE A 31 0.11 -36.63 7.22
CA PHE A 31 0.23 -35.21 7.56
C PHE A 31 -0.56 -34.31 6.62
N LYS A 32 -1.53 -34.85 5.87
CA LYS A 32 -2.42 -34.07 5.02
C LYS A 32 -3.21 -33.10 5.90
N VAL A 33 -2.95 -31.81 5.74
CA VAL A 33 -3.75 -30.74 6.37
C VAL A 33 -5.11 -30.71 5.67
N PRO A 34 -6.23 -30.87 6.37
CA PRO A 34 -7.54 -30.70 5.76
C PRO A 34 -7.66 -29.26 5.25
N VAL A 35 -7.82 -29.10 3.96
CA VAL A 35 -8.06 -27.79 3.34
C VAL A 35 -9.57 -27.60 3.34
N ASP A 36 -10.05 -26.50 3.90
CA ASP A 36 -11.46 -26.16 3.88
C ASP A 36 -11.86 -25.81 2.42
N GLU A 37 -12.90 -26.48 1.90
CA GLU A 37 -13.41 -26.23 0.56
C GLU A 37 -13.83 -24.76 0.36
N LYS A 38 -14.30 -24.11 1.43
CA LYS A 38 -14.62 -22.68 1.42
C LYS A 38 -13.38 -21.81 1.26
N GLU A 39 -12.27 -22.15 1.94
CA GLU A 39 -11.00 -21.42 1.82
C GLU A 39 -10.51 -21.47 0.37
N VAL A 40 -10.57 -22.64 -0.29
CA VAL A 40 -10.17 -22.79 -1.70
C VAL A 40 -11.07 -21.98 -2.64
N ALA A 41 -12.39 -22.03 -2.42
CA ALA A 41 -13.34 -21.26 -3.22
C ALA A 41 -13.14 -19.75 -3.08
N ILE A 42 -12.97 -19.26 -1.85
CA ILE A 42 -12.68 -17.84 -1.58
C ILE A 42 -11.36 -17.43 -2.21
N ARG A 43 -10.33 -18.28 -2.10
CA ARG A 43 -9.01 -18.02 -2.69
C ARG A 43 -9.06 -17.87 -4.21
N ALA A 44 -9.91 -18.64 -4.90
CA ALA A 44 -10.09 -18.57 -6.34
C ALA A 44 -10.71 -17.24 -6.80
N GLU A 45 -11.55 -16.61 -5.97
CA GLU A 45 -12.18 -15.32 -6.27
C GLU A 45 -11.32 -14.10 -5.90
N LEU A 46 -10.24 -14.32 -5.15
CA LEU A 46 -9.29 -13.27 -4.82
C LEU A 46 -8.31 -13.02 -5.99
N PRO A 47 -7.87 -11.76 -6.21
CA PRO A 47 -7.04 -11.38 -7.39
C PRO A 47 -5.67 -12.05 -7.46
N GLY A 48 -5.17 -12.65 -6.38
CA GLY A 48 -3.89 -13.35 -6.38
C GLY A 48 -2.64 -12.49 -6.28
N ASN A 49 -2.77 -11.17 -6.17
CA ASN A 49 -1.64 -10.23 -6.17
C ASN A 49 -0.75 -10.34 -4.92
N ASN A 50 -1.20 -11.03 -3.86
CA ASN A 50 -0.47 -11.21 -2.60
C ASN A 50 0.14 -9.91 -2.07
N CYS A 51 -0.57 -8.78 -2.25
CA CYS A 51 -0.03 -7.43 -1.99
C CYS A 51 0.06 -7.05 -0.51
N GLY A 52 -0.65 -7.78 0.38
CA GLY A 52 -0.70 -7.45 1.81
C GLY A 52 -1.61 -6.27 2.18
N GLY A 53 -2.18 -5.55 1.20
CA GLY A 53 -3.00 -4.34 1.43
C GLY A 53 -4.27 -4.55 2.28
N CYS A 54 -4.68 -5.79 2.48
CA CYS A 54 -5.74 -6.19 3.40
C CYS A 54 -5.25 -6.42 4.85
N GLY A 55 -3.95 -6.32 5.12
CA GLY A 55 -3.34 -6.59 6.42
C GLY A 55 -3.01 -8.07 6.68
N TYR A 56 -3.26 -8.96 5.72
CA TYR A 56 -2.94 -10.39 5.82
C TYR A 56 -1.71 -10.75 4.98
N ALA A 57 -1.04 -11.84 5.33
CA ALA A 57 0.14 -12.35 4.64
C ALA A 57 -0.21 -12.99 3.29
N GLY A 58 -0.74 -12.18 2.36
CA GLY A 58 -1.15 -12.61 1.04
C GLY A 58 -2.63 -13.05 0.95
N CYS A 59 -3.04 -13.44 -0.25
CA CYS A 59 -4.43 -13.82 -0.52
C CYS A 59 -4.84 -15.11 0.18
N ASP A 60 -3.90 -16.03 0.42
CA ASP A 60 -4.16 -17.28 1.15
C ASP A 60 -4.51 -16.98 2.62
N GLY A 61 -3.77 -16.07 3.27
CA GLY A 61 -4.06 -15.64 4.63
C GLY A 61 -5.42 -14.94 4.76
N LEU A 62 -5.77 -14.10 3.80
CA LEU A 62 -7.09 -13.46 3.77
C LEU A 62 -8.21 -14.48 3.52
N ALA A 63 -8.04 -15.42 2.57
CA ALA A 63 -9.04 -16.45 2.28
C ALA A 63 -9.35 -17.29 3.53
N LYS A 64 -8.32 -17.71 4.25
CA LYS A 64 -8.45 -18.43 5.51
C LYS A 64 -9.16 -17.62 6.59
N ALA A 65 -8.80 -16.34 6.75
CA ALA A 65 -9.44 -15.47 7.73
C ALA A 65 -10.93 -15.22 7.41
N ILE A 66 -11.28 -15.08 6.13
CA ILE A 66 -12.70 -14.96 5.71
C ILE A 66 -13.44 -16.27 5.95
N ALA A 67 -12.87 -17.42 5.59
CA ALA A 67 -13.50 -18.73 5.81
C ALA A 67 -13.80 -18.98 7.29
N ASN A 68 -12.91 -18.54 8.19
CA ASN A 68 -13.09 -18.62 9.64
C ASN A 68 -14.01 -17.52 10.22
N GLY A 69 -14.43 -16.54 9.43
CA GLY A 69 -15.22 -15.40 9.91
C GLY A 69 -14.42 -14.33 10.69
N GLU A 70 -13.09 -14.39 10.63
CA GLU A 70 -12.17 -13.42 11.28
C GLU A 70 -11.98 -12.14 10.46
N ALA A 71 -12.25 -12.21 9.13
CA ALA A 71 -12.16 -11.07 8.23
C ALA A 71 -13.49 -10.85 7.49
N PRO A 72 -13.83 -9.59 7.17
CA PRO A 72 -15.03 -9.29 6.41
C PRO A 72 -14.87 -9.73 4.95
N VAL A 73 -15.98 -10.13 4.30
CA VAL A 73 -16.01 -10.58 2.90
C VAL A 73 -15.55 -9.51 1.90
N ASN A 74 -15.66 -8.23 2.26
CA ASN A 74 -15.18 -7.08 1.48
C ASN A 74 -13.77 -6.61 1.87
N GLY A 75 -12.98 -7.44 2.57
CA GLY A 75 -11.66 -7.09 3.10
C GLY A 75 -10.55 -6.91 2.05
N CYS A 76 -10.76 -7.32 0.79
CA CYS A 76 -9.75 -7.18 -0.26
C CYS A 76 -9.88 -5.83 -1.00
N PRO A 77 -8.92 -4.88 -0.84
CA PRO A 77 -9.01 -3.60 -1.53
C PRO A 77 -8.83 -3.72 -3.06
N VAL A 78 -8.03 -4.68 -3.51
CA VAL A 78 -7.73 -4.91 -4.94
C VAL A 78 -8.88 -5.64 -5.63
N GLY A 79 -9.52 -6.61 -4.96
CA GLY A 79 -10.67 -7.35 -5.49
C GLY A 79 -11.93 -6.50 -5.61
N GLY A 80 -12.03 -5.45 -4.79
CA GLY A 80 -13.14 -4.50 -4.84
C GLY A 80 -14.51 -5.13 -4.60
N ALA A 81 -15.56 -4.47 -5.09
CA ALA A 81 -16.94 -4.92 -4.93
C ALA A 81 -17.20 -6.26 -5.64
N ALA A 82 -16.61 -6.48 -6.82
CA ALA A 82 -16.83 -7.72 -7.60
C ALA A 82 -16.35 -8.98 -6.87
N ALA A 83 -15.19 -8.93 -6.21
CA ALA A 83 -14.72 -10.04 -5.39
C ALA A 83 -15.56 -10.18 -4.12
N ALA A 84 -15.95 -9.07 -3.48
CA ALA A 84 -16.79 -9.07 -2.29
C ALA A 84 -18.15 -9.74 -2.53
N GLU A 85 -18.82 -9.46 -3.65
CA GLU A 85 -20.09 -10.08 -4.04
C GLU A 85 -19.98 -11.60 -4.20
N LYS A 86 -18.95 -12.07 -4.89
CA LYS A 86 -18.71 -13.49 -5.10
C LYS A 86 -18.38 -14.22 -3.80
N ILE A 87 -17.51 -13.62 -2.97
CA ILE A 87 -17.13 -14.16 -1.67
C ILE A 87 -18.35 -14.19 -0.72
N SER A 88 -19.20 -13.15 -0.76
CA SER A 88 -20.42 -13.11 0.04
C SER A 88 -21.40 -14.23 -0.34
N ALA A 89 -21.51 -14.56 -1.63
CA ALA A 89 -22.31 -15.70 -2.09
C ALA A 89 -21.76 -17.04 -1.57
N ILE A 90 -20.44 -17.23 -1.52
CA ILE A 90 -19.80 -18.44 -0.97
C ILE A 90 -20.04 -18.55 0.54
N MET A 91 -19.94 -17.43 1.26
CA MET A 91 -20.10 -17.39 2.72
C MET A 91 -21.55 -17.32 3.17
N GLY A 92 -22.51 -16.99 2.29
CA GLY A 92 -23.92 -16.83 2.62
C GLY A 92 -24.21 -15.60 3.49
N VAL A 93 -23.38 -14.55 3.39
CA VAL A 93 -23.52 -13.27 4.11
C VAL A 93 -23.66 -12.13 3.13
N GLU A 94 -24.30 -11.02 3.53
CA GLU A 94 -24.39 -9.85 2.68
C GLU A 94 -23.02 -9.16 2.56
N ALA A 95 -22.65 -8.80 1.31
CA ALA A 95 -21.49 -7.96 1.07
C ALA A 95 -21.79 -6.56 1.63
N GLY A 96 -21.08 -6.15 2.67
CA GLY A 96 -21.18 -4.78 3.18
C GLY A 96 -20.77 -3.75 2.12
N GLU A 97 -21.08 -2.47 2.37
CA GLU A 97 -20.71 -1.39 1.47
C GLU A 97 -19.19 -1.34 1.24
N PHE A 98 -18.77 -1.44 -0.01
CA PHE A 98 -17.37 -1.34 -0.40
C PHE A 98 -17.03 0.10 -0.80
N VAL A 99 -16.19 0.77 -0.03
CA VAL A 99 -15.66 2.09 -0.38
C VAL A 99 -14.26 1.94 -0.95
N LYS A 100 -14.10 2.17 -2.26
CA LYS A 100 -12.79 2.16 -2.91
C LYS A 100 -11.89 3.21 -2.27
N LYS A 101 -10.70 2.79 -1.85
CA LYS A 101 -9.64 3.68 -1.36
C LYS A 101 -8.62 3.88 -2.46
N VAL A 102 -8.11 5.09 -2.59
CA VAL A 102 -7.05 5.45 -3.53
C VAL A 102 -5.89 6.05 -2.76
N ALA A 103 -4.68 5.85 -3.26
CA ALA A 103 -3.51 6.47 -2.69
C ALA A 103 -3.53 7.99 -2.99
N PHE A 104 -3.04 8.78 -2.06
CA PHE A 104 -2.98 10.23 -2.16
C PHE A 104 -1.65 10.75 -1.63
N VAL A 105 -1.00 11.65 -2.38
CA VAL A 105 0.29 12.23 -2.01
C VAL A 105 0.09 13.54 -1.25
N LYS A 106 0.50 13.59 0.00
CA LYS A 106 0.42 14.78 0.88
C LYS A 106 1.56 15.78 0.58
N CYS A 107 1.73 16.15 -0.67
CA CYS A 107 2.71 17.15 -1.09
C CYS A 107 2.31 17.79 -2.42
N ALA A 108 2.17 19.12 -2.44
CA ALA A 108 1.98 19.93 -3.64
C ALA A 108 3.23 20.75 -4.01
N GLY A 109 4.36 20.48 -3.35
CA GLY A 109 5.63 21.18 -3.54
C GLY A 109 6.36 20.72 -4.79
N THR A 110 5.90 21.12 -5.98
CA THR A 110 6.58 20.89 -7.27
C THR A 110 7.93 21.63 -7.34
N CYS A 111 8.74 21.36 -8.37
CA CYS A 111 10.00 22.09 -8.60
C CYS A 111 9.81 23.61 -8.73
N GLU A 112 8.63 24.08 -9.16
CA GLU A 112 8.32 25.51 -9.27
C GLU A 112 7.89 26.13 -7.94
N LYS A 113 7.31 25.33 -7.03
CA LYS A 113 6.72 25.79 -5.78
C LYS A 113 7.62 25.58 -4.58
N ALA A 114 8.53 24.63 -4.64
CA ALA A 114 9.46 24.31 -3.54
C ALA A 114 10.91 24.44 -4.02
N SER A 115 11.75 25.09 -3.20
CA SER A 115 13.18 25.22 -3.45
C SER A 115 13.92 23.92 -3.13
N ASP A 116 15.07 23.72 -3.77
CA ASP A 116 16.05 22.70 -3.38
C ASP A 116 17.17 23.31 -2.54
N LYS A 117 17.73 22.54 -1.60
CA LYS A 117 18.87 22.92 -0.76
C LYS A 117 20.18 22.82 -1.53
N TYR A 118 20.29 21.79 -2.36
CA TYR A 118 21.48 21.46 -3.15
C TYR A 118 21.11 20.55 -4.33
N GLN A 119 22.01 20.43 -5.27
CA GLN A 119 21.88 19.51 -6.39
C GLN A 119 22.32 18.10 -5.93
N TYR A 120 21.42 17.14 -6.07
CA TYR A 120 21.67 15.75 -5.69
C TYR A 120 22.21 14.96 -6.88
N SER A 121 23.37 14.34 -6.73
CA SER A 121 24.04 13.54 -7.75
C SER A 121 24.21 12.06 -7.37
N GLY A 122 23.39 11.56 -6.42
CA GLY A 122 23.41 10.17 -5.96
C GLY A 122 22.42 9.27 -6.69
N VAL A 123 22.19 8.10 -6.11
CA VAL A 123 21.22 7.11 -6.62
C VAL A 123 19.82 7.72 -6.62
N GLN A 124 19.12 7.60 -7.75
CA GLN A 124 17.75 8.13 -7.93
C GLN A 124 16.73 7.25 -7.20
N SER A 125 16.81 7.24 -5.88
CA SER A 125 15.93 6.50 -4.97
C SER A 125 15.60 7.37 -3.76
N CYS A 126 14.31 7.43 -3.38
CA CYS A 126 13.91 8.19 -2.20
C CYS A 126 14.50 7.58 -0.91
N ILE A 127 14.67 6.26 -0.87
CA ILE A 127 15.22 5.55 0.29
C ILE A 127 16.69 5.94 0.49
N GLU A 128 17.48 5.91 -0.57
CA GLU A 128 18.89 6.28 -0.52
C GLU A 128 19.09 7.78 -0.24
N ALA A 129 18.26 8.62 -0.85
CA ALA A 129 18.32 10.06 -0.66
C ALA A 129 17.92 10.52 0.76
N MET A 130 17.21 9.70 1.54
CA MET A 130 16.96 9.99 2.98
C MET A 130 18.22 9.91 3.84
N ASN A 131 19.23 9.15 3.42
CA ASN A 131 20.46 8.94 4.19
C ASN A 131 21.46 10.11 4.06
N VAL A 132 21.20 11.06 3.15
CA VAL A 132 22.06 12.25 3.04
C VAL A 132 21.64 13.34 4.04
N PRO A 133 22.56 14.26 4.43
CA PRO A 133 22.25 15.35 5.36
C PRO A 133 21.03 16.17 4.94
N GLY A 134 20.13 16.43 5.87
CA GLY A 134 18.90 17.19 5.61
C GLY A 134 17.77 16.37 4.99
N ALA A 135 17.84 15.03 5.05
CA ALA A 135 16.80 14.10 4.55
C ALA A 135 16.41 14.35 3.09
N GLY A 136 17.42 14.58 2.24
CA GLY A 136 17.27 14.78 0.80
C GLY A 136 17.44 16.24 0.34
N PRO A 137 17.50 16.45 -0.97
CA PRO A 137 17.87 17.73 -1.59
C PRO A 137 16.80 18.81 -1.47
N LYS A 138 15.53 18.44 -1.26
CA LYS A 138 14.41 19.39 -1.22
C LYS A 138 14.48 20.31 -0.02
N GLY A 139 14.20 21.61 -0.21
CA GLY A 139 14.19 22.60 0.86
C GLY A 139 13.24 22.26 1.99
N CYS A 140 12.07 21.72 1.68
CA CYS A 140 11.14 21.16 2.65
C CYS A 140 11.54 19.73 3.03
N GLU A 141 11.94 19.52 4.28
CA GLU A 141 12.33 18.18 4.80
C GLU A 141 11.19 17.16 4.76
N PHE A 142 9.96 17.64 4.86
CA PHE A 142 8.74 16.83 4.79
C PHE A 142 8.23 16.65 3.35
N GLY A 143 8.88 17.22 2.33
CA GLY A 143 8.38 17.22 0.96
C GLY A 143 8.76 15.97 0.17
N CYS A 144 7.98 15.68 -0.88
CA CYS A 144 8.29 14.63 -1.84
C CYS A 144 9.57 14.95 -2.60
N MET A 145 10.50 14.02 -2.68
CA MET A 145 11.78 14.18 -3.39
C MET A 145 11.71 13.87 -4.88
N GLY A 146 10.65 13.18 -5.33
CA GLY A 146 10.43 12.92 -6.74
C GLY A 146 11.30 11.84 -7.37
N PHE A 147 12.01 11.00 -6.61
CA PHE A 147 12.88 9.94 -7.16
C PHE A 147 12.14 8.64 -7.50
N GLY A 148 10.82 8.57 -7.33
CA GLY A 148 10.01 7.50 -7.89
C GLY A 148 10.03 6.16 -7.18
N SER A 149 10.57 6.01 -5.95
CA SER A 149 10.53 4.73 -5.23
C SER A 149 9.11 4.17 -5.07
N CYS A 150 8.10 5.03 -4.90
CA CYS A 150 6.69 4.63 -4.86
C CYS A 150 6.16 4.17 -6.23
N ALA A 151 6.64 4.78 -7.33
CA ALA A 151 6.27 4.38 -8.68
C ALA A 151 6.83 3.01 -9.05
N ALA A 152 8.09 2.73 -8.65
CA ALA A 152 8.76 1.46 -8.92
C ALA A 152 8.06 0.23 -8.29
N VAL A 153 7.33 0.41 -7.19
CA VAL A 153 6.62 -0.69 -6.50
C VAL A 153 5.14 -0.77 -6.85
N CYS A 154 4.63 0.13 -7.70
CA CYS A 154 3.22 0.15 -8.08
C CYS A 154 2.92 -0.95 -9.10
N PRO A 155 2.11 -1.98 -8.77
CA PRO A 155 1.81 -3.08 -9.70
C PRO A 155 0.95 -2.63 -10.89
N GLU A 156 0.16 -1.58 -10.72
CA GLU A 156 -0.76 -1.07 -11.74
C GLU A 156 -0.16 0.13 -12.52
N ASN A 157 1.10 0.47 -12.28
CA ASN A 157 1.75 1.66 -12.87
C ASN A 157 0.95 2.96 -12.71
N ALA A 158 0.13 3.05 -11.66
CA ALA A 158 -0.74 4.19 -11.38
C ALA A 158 0.01 5.42 -10.84
N ILE A 159 1.34 5.39 -10.74
CA ILE A 159 2.13 6.48 -10.14
C ILE A 159 3.16 6.97 -11.15
N SER A 160 3.13 8.26 -11.43
CA SER A 160 4.11 8.97 -12.26
C SER A 160 4.80 10.08 -11.46
N ILE A 161 5.99 10.47 -11.88
CA ILE A 161 6.67 11.63 -11.30
C ILE A 161 6.47 12.81 -12.24
N VAL A 162 5.76 13.82 -11.77
CA VAL A 162 5.44 15.02 -12.54
C VAL A 162 5.93 16.24 -11.77
N ASN A 163 6.70 17.10 -12.40
CA ASN A 163 7.25 18.31 -11.80
C ASN A 163 7.94 18.08 -10.43
N GLY A 164 8.68 16.95 -10.30
CA GLY A 164 9.45 16.61 -9.10
C GLY A 164 8.64 16.15 -7.90
N ILE A 165 7.38 15.74 -8.09
CA ILE A 165 6.56 15.07 -7.08
C ILE A 165 5.84 13.86 -7.68
N ALA A 166 5.48 12.90 -6.83
CA ALA A 166 4.65 11.78 -7.25
C ALA A 166 3.21 12.23 -7.51
N HIS A 167 2.66 11.79 -8.62
CA HIS A 167 1.27 11.97 -9.02
C HIS A 167 0.61 10.60 -9.15
N ILE A 168 -0.58 10.44 -8.63
CA ILE A 168 -1.32 9.17 -8.63
C ILE A 168 -2.53 9.30 -9.53
N ASP A 169 -2.66 8.37 -10.46
CA ASP A 169 -3.86 8.16 -11.24
C ASP A 169 -4.88 7.40 -10.38
N GLU A 170 -5.94 8.09 -9.98
CA GLU A 170 -6.98 7.53 -9.10
C GLU A 170 -7.81 6.44 -9.79
N GLU A 171 -7.96 6.49 -11.12
CA GLU A 171 -8.70 5.49 -11.90
C GLU A 171 -7.95 4.16 -11.96
N ALA A 172 -6.63 4.22 -12.22
CA ALA A 172 -5.76 3.05 -12.25
C ALA A 172 -5.41 2.53 -10.85
N CYS A 173 -5.57 3.34 -9.80
CA CYS A 173 -5.18 2.98 -8.45
C CYS A 173 -6.14 1.98 -7.81
N VAL A 174 -5.63 0.82 -7.40
CA VAL A 174 -6.38 -0.24 -6.71
C VAL A 174 -6.29 -0.16 -5.17
N GLY A 175 -5.63 0.85 -4.61
CA GLY A 175 -5.56 1.06 -3.17
C GLY A 175 -4.76 0.01 -2.39
N CYS A 176 -3.81 -0.68 -3.00
CA CYS A 176 -3.06 -1.78 -2.37
C CYS A 176 -2.08 -1.35 -1.24
N GLY A 177 -1.76 -0.06 -1.12
CA GLY A 177 -0.93 0.47 -0.03
C GLY A 177 0.59 0.35 -0.19
N LYS A 178 1.12 -0.42 -1.15
CA LYS A 178 2.58 -0.63 -1.33
C LYS A 178 3.38 0.67 -1.43
N CYS A 179 2.83 1.68 -2.12
CA CYS A 179 3.46 2.99 -2.26
C CYS A 179 3.53 3.76 -0.92
N ALA A 180 2.54 3.59 -0.05
CA ALA A 180 2.53 4.19 1.28
C ALA A 180 3.61 3.58 2.19
N GLU A 181 3.75 2.26 2.17
CA GLU A 181 4.79 1.53 2.92
C GLU A 181 6.20 1.85 2.42
N THR A 182 6.37 2.01 1.09
CA THR A 182 7.66 2.30 0.48
C THR A 182 8.11 3.75 0.66
N CYS A 183 7.18 4.68 0.93
CA CYS A 183 7.53 6.09 1.04
C CYS A 183 8.31 6.38 2.34
N PRO A 184 9.62 6.71 2.29
CA PRO A 184 10.42 6.89 3.50
C PRO A 184 10.00 8.13 4.31
N LYS A 185 9.25 9.05 3.70
CA LYS A 185 8.71 10.26 4.36
C LYS A 185 7.24 10.13 4.76
N ALA A 186 6.62 8.95 4.61
CA ALA A 186 5.21 8.68 4.92
C ALA A 186 4.25 9.73 4.32
N LEU A 187 4.47 10.06 3.04
CA LEU A 187 3.71 11.10 2.33
C LEU A 187 2.45 10.58 1.63
N ILE A 188 2.25 9.28 1.60
CA ILE A 188 1.15 8.67 0.84
C ILE A 188 0.19 8.02 1.83
N ASP A 189 -1.05 8.46 1.80
CA ASP A 189 -2.14 7.88 2.58
C ASP A 189 -3.16 7.23 1.65
N LEU A 190 -3.90 6.25 2.16
CA LEU A 190 -5.07 5.68 1.48
C LEU A 190 -6.31 6.42 1.94
N VAL A 191 -6.99 7.08 1.02
CA VAL A 191 -8.20 7.88 1.29
C VAL A 191 -9.38 7.37 0.47
N PRO A 192 -10.61 7.50 0.94
CA PRO A 192 -11.79 7.16 0.14
C PRO A 192 -11.81 7.95 -1.17
N GLU A 193 -12.08 7.27 -2.30
CA GLU A 193 -12.09 7.89 -3.63
C GLU A 193 -13.13 9.00 -3.76
N ASN A 194 -14.28 8.86 -3.07
CA ASN A 194 -15.37 9.83 -3.07
C ASN A 194 -15.03 11.12 -2.29
N LYS A 195 -13.95 11.13 -1.49
CA LYS A 195 -13.52 12.31 -0.72
C LYS A 195 -12.47 13.10 -1.51
N LYS A 196 -12.92 14.15 -2.21
CA LYS A 196 -12.06 14.95 -3.10
C LYS A 196 -11.32 16.09 -2.37
N THR A 197 -11.79 16.51 -1.19
CA THR A 197 -11.14 17.54 -0.36
C THR A 197 -10.00 16.93 0.42
N ARG A 198 -8.76 17.35 0.15
CA ARG A 198 -7.55 16.75 0.72
C ARG A 198 -6.49 17.80 1.02
N VAL A 199 -5.70 17.60 2.08
CA VAL A 199 -4.59 18.49 2.43
C VAL A 199 -3.30 18.01 1.76
N GLN A 200 -2.77 18.78 0.81
CA GLN A 200 -1.57 18.45 0.04
C GLN A 200 -0.28 19.00 0.69
N CYS A 201 -0.14 18.80 2.00
CA CYS A 201 1.06 19.18 2.74
C CYS A 201 1.29 18.21 3.89
N SER A 202 2.55 18.03 4.28
CA SER A 202 2.97 17.22 5.44
C SER A 202 3.96 17.97 6.34
N SER A 203 4.24 19.25 6.07
CA SER A 203 5.19 20.02 6.85
C SER A 203 4.68 20.29 8.25
N LYS A 204 5.50 20.01 9.24
CA LYS A 204 5.23 20.30 10.66
C LYS A 204 5.94 21.59 11.13
N GLU A 205 6.64 22.26 10.21
CA GLU A 205 7.34 23.51 10.48
C GLU A 205 6.39 24.68 10.73
N PHE A 206 6.91 25.70 11.41
CA PHE A 206 6.18 26.96 11.56
C PHE A 206 5.97 27.63 10.20
N GLY A 207 4.84 28.29 10.03
CA GLY A 207 4.43 28.90 8.77
C GLY A 207 5.48 29.80 8.11
N LYS A 208 6.29 30.54 8.89
CA LYS A 208 7.40 31.36 8.37
C LYS A 208 8.47 30.50 7.68
N ASN A 209 8.83 29.36 8.29
CA ASN A 209 9.81 28.42 7.71
C ASN A 209 9.24 27.74 6.46
N VAL A 210 7.95 27.38 6.50
CA VAL A 210 7.27 26.79 5.32
C VAL A 210 7.30 27.77 4.15
N MET A 211 6.92 29.04 4.38
CA MET A 211 6.89 30.06 3.31
C MET A 211 8.27 30.35 2.69
N SER A 212 9.35 30.17 3.46
CA SER A 212 10.71 30.37 2.91
C SER A 212 11.16 29.29 1.94
N VAL A 213 10.56 28.07 2.01
CA VAL A 213 11.00 26.90 1.22
C VAL A 213 9.93 26.38 0.26
N CYS A 214 8.64 26.69 0.50
CA CYS A 214 7.54 26.15 -0.31
C CYS A 214 6.37 27.13 -0.38
N LYS A 215 5.99 27.51 -1.61
CA LYS A 215 4.85 28.40 -1.88
C LYS A 215 3.48 27.71 -1.77
N ALA A 216 3.45 26.36 -1.75
CA ALA A 216 2.24 25.55 -1.66
C ALA A 216 2.03 24.92 -0.28
N GLY A 217 2.90 25.23 0.70
CA GLY A 217 2.86 24.60 2.01
C GLY A 217 1.75 25.14 2.91
N CYS A 218 1.19 24.26 3.75
CA CYS A 218 0.29 24.67 4.83
C CYS A 218 1.08 25.44 5.91
N ILE A 219 0.62 26.65 6.25
CA ILE A 219 1.26 27.51 7.24
C ILE A 219 0.67 27.39 8.65
N GLY A 220 -0.28 26.47 8.84
CA GLY A 220 -0.92 26.26 10.14
C GLY A 220 -1.78 27.42 10.66
N CYS A 221 -2.30 28.28 9.78
CA CYS A 221 -3.01 29.52 10.15
C CYS A 221 -4.38 29.29 10.80
N LYS A 222 -4.87 28.06 10.87
CA LYS A 222 -6.19 27.67 11.42
C LYS A 222 -7.41 28.31 10.75
N ALA A 223 -7.25 28.95 9.59
CA ALA A 223 -8.40 29.53 8.86
C ALA A 223 -9.42 28.45 8.45
N CYS A 224 -8.93 27.30 7.95
CA CYS A 224 -9.76 26.16 7.58
C CYS A 224 -10.52 25.55 8.77
N GLU A 225 -9.90 25.48 9.94
CA GLU A 225 -10.53 25.00 11.17
C GLU A 225 -11.67 25.91 11.62
N LYS A 226 -11.48 27.24 11.54
CA LYS A 226 -12.49 28.22 11.92
C LYS A 226 -13.72 28.24 11.02
N VAL A 227 -13.54 27.96 9.73
CA VAL A 227 -14.62 27.99 8.73
C VAL A 227 -15.38 26.67 8.67
N CYS A 228 -14.78 25.57 9.10
CA CYS A 228 -15.39 24.24 9.06
C CYS A 228 -16.49 24.09 10.11
N ARG A 229 -17.77 24.25 9.70
CA ARG A 229 -18.93 24.14 10.59
C ARG A 229 -19.11 22.73 11.19
N LEU A 230 -18.63 21.71 10.53
CA LEU A 230 -18.73 20.31 10.95
C LEU A 230 -17.59 19.88 11.88
N GLY A 231 -16.61 20.77 12.14
CA GLY A 231 -15.42 20.40 12.92
C GLY A 231 -14.60 19.26 12.31
N ALA A 232 -14.74 19.03 10.98
CA ALA A 232 -14.03 17.98 10.25
C ALA A 232 -12.57 18.34 9.97
N ILE A 233 -12.14 19.58 10.17
CA ILE A 233 -10.76 20.01 9.95
C ILE A 233 -10.20 20.51 11.28
N LYS A 234 -9.04 19.99 11.66
CA LYS A 234 -8.24 20.43 12.80
C LYS A 234 -6.84 20.77 12.37
N VAL A 235 -6.22 21.73 13.03
CA VAL A 235 -4.81 22.07 12.80
C VAL A 235 -4.01 21.60 14.00
N GLU A 236 -3.25 20.52 13.80
CA GLU A 236 -2.36 19.93 14.81
C GLU A 236 -0.94 19.88 14.26
N ASN A 237 0.05 20.11 15.10
CA ASN A 237 1.47 20.14 14.70
C ASN A 237 1.73 21.05 13.47
N ASN A 238 1.11 22.24 13.44
CA ASN A 238 1.23 23.25 12.38
C ASN A 238 0.67 22.82 11.01
N ILE A 239 -0.08 21.73 10.93
CA ILE A 239 -0.66 21.24 9.68
C ILE A 239 -2.15 20.95 9.84
N ALA A 240 -2.94 21.26 8.81
CA ALA A 240 -4.35 20.92 8.75
C ALA A 240 -4.52 19.41 8.52
N GLN A 241 -5.44 18.79 9.22
CA GLN A 241 -5.85 17.40 9.08
C GLN A 241 -7.36 17.33 8.88
N ILE A 242 -7.82 16.42 8.03
CA ILE A 242 -9.23 16.23 7.72
C ILE A 242 -9.69 14.88 8.27
N ASP A 243 -10.74 14.94 9.09
CA ASP A 243 -11.51 13.77 9.50
C ASP A 243 -12.50 13.43 8.37
N TYR A 244 -12.20 12.37 7.62
CA TYR A 244 -13.02 11.99 6.46
C TYR A 244 -14.37 11.41 6.83
N ASP A 245 -14.58 10.96 8.05
CA ASP A 245 -15.89 10.48 8.51
C ASP A 245 -16.87 11.66 8.72
N LYS A 246 -16.35 12.81 9.15
CA LYS A 246 -17.12 14.03 9.34
C LYS A 246 -17.21 14.92 8.10
N CYS A 247 -16.24 14.78 7.18
CA CYS A 247 -16.15 15.65 6.01
C CYS A 247 -17.17 15.26 4.95
N VAL A 248 -18.04 16.19 4.59
CA VAL A 248 -19.06 16.03 3.53
C VAL A 248 -18.65 16.68 2.19
N GLY A 249 -17.43 17.21 2.08
CA GLY A 249 -16.87 17.71 0.82
C GLY A 249 -17.43 19.05 0.34
N LEU A 250 -17.83 19.94 1.24
CA LEU A 250 -18.41 21.27 0.87
C LEU A 250 -17.43 22.21 0.17
N SER A 251 -16.16 21.87 0.09
CA SER A 251 -15.09 22.65 -0.59
C SER A 251 -15.07 24.13 -0.22
N LEU A 252 -15.33 24.44 1.05
CA LEU A 252 -15.41 25.84 1.53
C LEU A 252 -14.05 26.55 1.51
N ILE A 253 -12.97 25.81 1.38
CA ILE A 253 -11.59 26.31 1.30
C ILE A 253 -10.82 25.45 0.31
N HIS A 254 -10.22 26.11 -0.68
CA HIS A 254 -9.22 25.50 -1.54
C HIS A 254 -7.86 25.60 -0.83
N ILE A 255 -7.34 24.48 -0.35
CA ILE A 255 -6.05 24.38 0.34
C ILE A 255 -5.05 23.66 -0.58
#